data_c33b2d6d8cccfa897df173a6590bdc3e
#
_entry.id   c33b2d6d8cccfa897df173a6590bdc3e
#
_cell.length_a   1.000
_cell.length_b   1.000
_cell.length_c   1.000
_cell.angle_alpha   90.00
_cell.angle_beta   90.00
_cell.angle_gamma   90.00
#
_symmetry.space_group_name_H-M   'P 1'
#
loop_
_entity.id
_entity.type
_entity.pdbx_description
1 polymer ?
#
loop_
_entity_poly.entity_id
_entity_poly.type
_entity_poly.pdbx_seq_one_letter_code
_entity_poly.pdbx_strand_id
1 'polypeptide(L)'
;MMLTKILKKIVGILGFKLVDKNYIKNERLLSRYSFFSLNRILGNLFLNNLVHSVIQIGANDGQRFDDLSKFIKEYSPKAILVEPIKSNYEDLKLNYKDQKNIKFVNHAISVNNEINFLFKVQDNKLNLYGEHIKGITSFNIKHLLKHGVSKSHIVKEEVSSISIKTLLSKYSLTNLDLLMIDAESYDGEIAIDFLTNSSFRPIIIFEFIHISHNTFEKLINLLNNKNFNYFKMKENIICLPKEFVDIKKIF
;
A
#
# COMPACT_ATOMS: atom_id res chain seq x y z
N MET A 1 16.60 -6.21 -37.39
CA MET A 1 15.56 -5.21 -37.21
C MET A 1 14.13 -5.77 -37.28
N MET A 2 13.79 -6.66 -38.19
CA MET A 2 12.44 -7.26 -38.33
C MET A 2 12.08 -8.23 -37.19
N LEU A 3 12.99 -9.08 -36.76
CA LEU A 3 12.81 -10.06 -35.68
C LEU A 3 12.47 -9.38 -34.32
N THR A 4 13.12 -8.27 -34.01
CA THR A 4 12.86 -7.49 -32.79
C THR A 4 11.46 -6.86 -32.76
N LYS A 5 10.96 -6.44 -33.94
CA LYS A 5 9.58 -5.91 -34.06
C LYS A 5 8.54 -7.01 -33.84
N ILE A 6 8.76 -8.19 -34.40
CA ILE A 6 7.87 -9.33 -34.21
C ILE A 6 7.85 -9.78 -32.75
N LEU A 7 9.04 -9.90 -32.13
CA LEU A 7 9.16 -10.25 -30.72
C LEU A 7 8.46 -9.23 -29.80
N LYS A 8 8.63 -7.92 -30.06
CA LYS A 8 7.91 -6.86 -29.33
C LYS A 8 6.40 -6.99 -29.46
N LYS A 9 5.90 -7.37 -30.64
CA LYS A 9 4.46 -7.56 -30.87
C LYS A 9 3.92 -8.76 -30.10
N ILE A 10 4.61 -9.90 -30.13
CA ILE A 10 4.23 -11.13 -29.41
C ILE A 10 4.23 -10.88 -27.91
N VAL A 11 5.29 -10.29 -27.37
CA VAL A 11 5.44 -9.98 -25.95
C VAL A 11 4.36 -8.96 -25.52
N GLY A 12 4.00 -7.99 -26.38
CA GLY A 12 2.92 -7.04 -26.14
C GLY A 12 1.53 -7.70 -26.05
N ILE A 13 1.24 -8.70 -26.90
CA ILE A 13 -0.01 -9.48 -26.85
C ILE A 13 -0.13 -10.24 -25.51
N LEU A 14 1.00 -10.69 -24.96
CA LEU A 14 1.07 -11.35 -23.64
C LEU A 14 1.03 -10.37 -22.44
N GLY A 15 0.85 -9.07 -22.70
CA GLY A 15 0.81 -8.05 -21.65
C GLY A 15 2.18 -7.60 -21.13
N PHE A 16 3.29 -7.97 -21.81
CA PHE A 16 4.64 -7.60 -21.40
C PHE A 16 5.25 -6.56 -22.36
N LYS A 17 6.21 -5.80 -21.87
CA LYS A 17 7.02 -4.87 -22.64
C LYS A 17 8.48 -5.30 -22.63
N LEU A 18 9.10 -5.41 -23.82
CA LEU A 18 10.55 -5.58 -23.93
C LEU A 18 11.24 -4.25 -23.63
N VAL A 19 12.07 -4.24 -22.61
CA VAL A 19 12.85 -3.08 -22.17
C VAL A 19 14.34 -3.40 -22.40
N ASP A 20 15.08 -2.38 -22.83
CA ASP A 20 16.54 -2.50 -23.03
C ASP A 20 17.25 -2.77 -21.70
N LYS A 21 18.24 -3.68 -21.74
CA LYS A 21 19.00 -4.05 -20.54
C LYS A 21 19.77 -2.87 -19.92
N ASN A 22 20.23 -1.93 -20.75
CA ASN A 22 20.93 -0.75 -20.28
C ASN A 22 19.95 0.24 -19.63
N TYR A 23 18.72 0.37 -20.18
CA TYR A 23 17.67 1.15 -19.54
C TYR A 23 17.40 0.66 -18.11
N ILE A 24 17.24 -0.65 -17.92
CA ILE A 24 17.01 -1.24 -16.60
C ILE A 24 18.19 -0.96 -15.64
N LYS A 25 19.43 -1.11 -16.14
CA LYS A 25 20.64 -0.82 -15.36
C LYS A 25 20.73 0.65 -14.95
N ASN A 26 20.45 1.54 -15.90
CA ASN A 26 20.50 2.99 -15.66
C ASN A 26 19.37 3.42 -14.70
N GLU A 27 18.18 2.88 -14.85
CA GLU A 27 17.06 3.14 -13.93
C GLU A 27 17.40 2.67 -12.50
N ARG A 28 17.99 1.48 -12.34
CA ARG A 28 18.47 0.99 -11.05
C ARG A 28 19.55 1.88 -10.44
N LEU A 29 20.47 2.40 -11.27
CA LEU A 29 21.51 3.33 -10.81
C LEU A 29 20.89 4.63 -10.35
N LEU A 30 20.01 5.23 -11.16
CA LEU A 30 19.29 6.45 -10.80
C LEU A 30 18.48 6.26 -9.51
N SER A 31 17.82 5.12 -9.35
CA SER A 31 17.02 4.86 -8.15
C SER A 31 17.85 4.78 -6.86
N ARG A 32 19.13 4.36 -6.94
CA ARG A 32 20.05 4.34 -5.79
C ARG A 32 20.48 5.74 -5.35
N TYR A 33 20.58 6.67 -6.29
CA TYR A 33 21.03 8.04 -6.06
C TYR A 33 19.91 9.06 -6.18
N SER A 34 18.65 8.60 -6.30
CA SER A 34 17.51 9.50 -6.39
C SER A 34 17.39 10.32 -5.11
N PHE A 35 17.39 11.63 -5.28
CA PHE A 35 17.09 12.58 -4.21
C PHE A 35 15.67 12.39 -3.68
N PHE A 36 14.75 11.92 -4.53
CA PHE A 36 13.37 11.66 -4.20
C PHE A 36 13.17 10.17 -3.87
N SER A 37 12.68 9.89 -2.67
CA SER A 37 12.26 8.57 -2.24
C SER A 37 11.04 8.69 -1.34
N LEU A 38 10.22 7.64 -1.26
CA LEU A 38 9.07 7.62 -0.35
C LEU A 38 9.51 7.93 1.08
N ASN A 39 10.59 7.31 1.52
CA ASN A 39 11.17 7.54 2.83
C ASN A 39 11.55 9.01 3.09
N ARG A 40 12.08 9.74 2.10
CA ARG A 40 12.38 11.16 2.23
C ARG A 40 11.12 12.00 2.28
N ILE A 41 10.13 11.69 1.46
CA ILE A 41 8.83 12.38 1.46
C ILE A 41 8.17 12.21 2.83
N LEU A 42 8.07 10.99 3.33
CA LEU A 42 7.53 10.72 4.66
C LEU A 42 8.35 11.45 5.74
N GLY A 43 9.67 11.38 5.68
CA GLY A 43 10.54 12.10 6.60
C GLY A 43 10.27 13.61 6.63
N ASN A 44 10.14 14.23 5.47
CA ASN A 44 9.84 15.65 5.37
C ASN A 44 8.42 15.98 5.88
N LEU A 45 7.44 15.13 5.62
CA LEU A 45 6.08 15.32 6.13
C LEU A 45 6.05 15.35 7.66
N PHE A 46 6.72 14.42 8.31
CA PHE A 46 6.77 14.34 9.77
C PHE A 46 7.66 15.44 10.37
N LEU A 47 8.86 15.65 9.84
CA LEU A 47 9.80 16.67 10.30
C LEU A 47 9.19 18.09 10.25
N ASN A 48 8.41 18.38 9.23
CA ASN A 48 7.74 19.68 9.06
C ASN A 48 6.37 19.77 9.77
N ASN A 49 6.03 18.81 10.63
CA ASN A 49 4.76 18.76 11.37
C ASN A 49 3.51 18.82 10.46
N LEU A 50 3.55 18.15 9.31
CA LEU A 50 2.43 18.08 8.36
C LEU A 50 1.55 16.86 8.58
N VAL A 51 1.99 15.92 9.44
CA VAL A 51 1.27 14.67 9.74
C VAL A 51 1.20 14.47 11.24
N HIS A 52 -0.02 14.54 11.78
CA HIS A 52 -0.36 14.31 13.19
C HIS A 52 -1.32 13.14 13.37
N SER A 53 -1.97 12.71 12.27
CA SER A 53 -2.96 11.64 12.26
C SER A 53 -2.77 10.76 11.03
N VAL A 54 -2.73 9.45 11.26
CA VAL A 54 -2.38 8.44 10.24
C VAL A 54 -3.38 7.29 10.28
N ILE A 55 -3.79 6.81 9.11
CA ILE A 55 -4.33 5.46 8.94
C ILE A 55 -3.37 4.70 8.04
N GLN A 56 -2.93 3.54 8.50
CA GLN A 56 -2.18 2.59 7.70
C GLN A 56 -2.98 1.29 7.55
N ILE A 57 -3.26 0.92 6.31
CA ILE A 57 -3.96 -0.31 5.94
C ILE A 57 -2.92 -1.27 5.38
N GLY A 58 -2.79 -2.46 5.98
CA GLY A 58 -1.71 -3.40 5.71
C GLY A 58 -0.45 -3.07 6.52
N ALA A 59 -0.60 -2.90 7.84
CA ALA A 59 0.51 -2.55 8.70
C ALA A 59 1.49 -3.71 8.98
N ASN A 60 1.15 -4.93 8.54
CA ASN A 60 1.93 -6.13 8.76
C ASN A 60 2.36 -6.27 10.24
N ASP A 61 3.62 -6.60 10.51
CA ASP A 61 4.17 -6.67 11.88
C ASP A 61 4.70 -5.33 12.41
N GLY A 62 4.60 -4.24 11.61
CA GLY A 62 5.08 -2.91 11.98
C GLY A 62 6.60 -2.77 12.02
N GLN A 63 7.32 -3.64 11.32
CA GLN A 63 8.78 -3.59 11.16
C GLN A 63 9.22 -3.95 9.75
N ARG A 64 8.84 -5.15 9.28
CA ARG A 64 9.23 -5.65 7.95
C ARG A 64 8.38 -5.00 6.89
N PHE A 65 9.04 -4.47 5.84
CA PHE A 65 8.36 -3.87 4.68
C PHE A 65 7.43 -2.70 5.03
N ASP A 66 7.66 -2.02 6.15
CA ASP A 66 6.84 -0.91 6.65
C ASP A 66 7.61 0.42 6.57
N ASP A 67 7.31 1.21 5.56
CA ASP A 67 7.92 2.52 5.34
C ASP A 67 7.50 3.56 6.40
N LEU A 68 6.36 3.38 7.10
CA LEU A 68 5.87 4.30 8.12
C LEU A 68 6.39 4.02 9.52
N SER A 69 6.74 2.78 9.82
CA SER A 69 7.03 2.30 11.18
C SER A 69 7.97 3.22 11.96
N LYS A 70 9.10 3.58 11.36
CA LYS A 70 10.09 4.44 12.01
C LYS A 70 9.55 5.83 12.33
N PHE A 71 8.75 6.41 11.44
CA PHE A 71 8.18 7.74 11.64
C PHE A 71 7.08 7.73 12.71
N ILE A 72 6.25 6.69 12.72
CA ILE A 72 5.24 6.54 13.78
C ILE A 72 5.92 6.39 15.14
N LYS A 73 7.01 5.62 15.24
CA LYS A 73 7.76 5.45 16.49
C LYS A 73 8.48 6.72 16.94
N GLU A 74 9.05 7.48 16.00
CA GLU A 74 9.82 8.69 16.29
C GLU A 74 8.92 9.89 16.62
N TYR A 75 7.86 10.11 15.85
CA TYR A 75 7.02 11.31 15.96
C TYR A 75 5.72 11.08 16.74
N SER A 76 5.36 9.82 17.05
CA SER A 76 4.18 9.44 17.84
C SER A 76 2.86 10.11 17.41
N PRO A 77 2.50 10.12 16.11
CA PRO A 77 1.21 10.66 15.67
C PRO A 77 0.06 9.82 16.25
N LYS A 78 -1.16 10.34 16.18
CA LYS A 78 -2.34 9.50 16.37
C LYS A 78 -2.44 8.54 15.20
N ALA A 79 -2.36 7.23 15.43
CA ALA A 79 -2.36 6.25 14.36
C ALA A 79 -3.44 5.18 14.53
N ILE A 80 -4.03 4.76 13.41
CA ILE A 80 -4.84 3.55 13.30
C ILE A 80 -4.09 2.61 12.38
N LEU A 81 -3.63 1.48 12.93
CA LEU A 81 -2.88 0.46 12.21
C LEU A 81 -3.78 -0.76 11.99
N VAL A 82 -4.02 -1.08 10.73
CA VAL A 82 -4.95 -2.12 10.30
C VAL A 82 -4.15 -3.29 9.73
N GLU A 83 -4.30 -4.47 10.33
CA GLU A 83 -3.67 -5.70 9.88
C GLU A 83 -4.63 -6.89 10.06
N PRO A 84 -5.04 -7.56 8.97
CA PRO A 84 -6.01 -8.64 9.04
C PRO A 84 -5.46 -9.96 9.58
N ILE A 85 -4.19 -10.30 9.29
CA ILE A 85 -3.58 -11.57 9.70
C ILE A 85 -3.26 -11.55 11.19
N LYS A 86 -3.85 -12.49 11.92
CA LYS A 86 -3.79 -12.49 13.39
C LYS A 86 -2.35 -12.56 13.92
N SER A 87 -1.49 -13.39 13.34
CA SER A 87 -0.08 -13.48 13.75
C SER A 87 0.65 -12.15 13.58
N ASN A 88 0.53 -11.51 12.41
CA ASN A 88 1.14 -10.22 12.14
C ASN A 88 0.57 -9.12 13.05
N TYR A 89 -0.75 -9.16 13.29
CA TYR A 89 -1.41 -8.23 14.21
C TYR A 89 -0.90 -8.33 15.66
N GLU A 90 -0.63 -9.53 16.16
CA GLU A 90 -0.06 -9.69 17.51
C GLU A 90 1.39 -9.18 17.54
N ASP A 91 2.19 -9.47 16.51
CA ASP A 91 3.55 -8.94 16.37
C ASP A 91 3.52 -7.40 16.24
N LEU A 92 2.59 -6.85 15.48
CA LEU A 92 2.37 -5.41 15.34
C LEU A 92 2.14 -4.74 16.71
N LYS A 93 1.26 -5.29 17.54
CA LYS A 93 1.01 -4.77 18.88
C LYS A 93 2.26 -4.82 19.76
N LEU A 94 3.00 -5.93 19.69
CA LEU A 94 4.22 -6.09 20.44
C LEU A 94 5.30 -5.07 20.03
N ASN A 95 5.44 -4.83 18.72
CA ASN A 95 6.42 -3.91 18.16
C ASN A 95 6.12 -2.42 18.43
N TYR A 96 4.88 -2.12 18.80
CA TYR A 96 4.42 -0.78 19.18
C TYR A 96 3.96 -0.66 20.64
N LYS A 97 4.33 -1.60 21.50
CA LYS A 97 3.85 -1.67 22.90
C LYS A 97 4.09 -0.40 23.71
N ASP A 98 5.15 0.35 23.39
CA ASP A 98 5.54 1.58 24.07
C ASP A 98 4.87 2.84 23.49
N GLN A 99 4.08 2.70 22.41
CA GLN A 99 3.39 3.79 21.74
C GLN A 99 1.95 3.93 22.25
N LYS A 100 1.62 5.09 22.83
CA LYS A 100 0.31 5.33 23.48
C LYS A 100 -0.80 5.79 22.53
N ASN A 101 -0.44 6.39 21.39
CA ASN A 101 -1.39 7.07 20.50
C ASN A 101 -1.87 6.17 19.34
N ILE A 102 -1.74 4.84 19.49
CA ILE A 102 -2.05 3.89 18.42
C ILE A 102 -3.32 3.10 18.74
N LYS A 103 -4.16 2.96 17.74
CA LYS A 103 -5.29 2.02 17.72
C LYS A 103 -4.95 0.90 16.73
N PHE A 104 -5.05 -0.34 17.20
CA PHE A 104 -4.82 -1.53 16.38
C PHE A 104 -6.15 -2.13 15.95
N VAL A 105 -6.24 -2.56 14.70
CA VAL A 105 -7.48 -3.10 14.09
C VAL A 105 -7.16 -4.40 13.38
N ASN A 106 -7.64 -5.53 13.93
CA ASN A 106 -7.46 -6.84 13.32
C ASN A 106 -8.62 -7.16 12.38
N HIS A 107 -8.67 -6.46 11.25
CA HIS A 107 -9.67 -6.65 10.21
C HIS A 107 -9.04 -6.40 8.84
N ALA A 108 -9.56 -7.03 7.80
CA ALA A 108 -9.34 -6.60 6.43
C ALA A 108 -10.24 -5.38 6.14
N ILE A 109 -9.79 -4.47 5.28
CA ILE A 109 -10.65 -3.44 4.74
C ILE A 109 -11.32 -3.97 3.47
N SER A 110 -12.64 -3.95 3.45
CA SER A 110 -13.45 -4.45 2.33
C SER A 110 -14.59 -3.49 2.03
N VAL A 111 -14.83 -3.23 0.76
CA VAL A 111 -15.90 -2.31 0.30
C VAL A 111 -17.27 -2.77 0.81
N ASN A 112 -17.54 -4.08 0.79
CA ASN A 112 -18.85 -4.65 1.12
C ASN A 112 -18.85 -5.50 2.41
N ASN A 113 -17.79 -5.49 3.20
CA ASN A 113 -17.58 -6.40 4.34
C ASN A 113 -17.65 -7.91 3.95
N GLU A 114 -17.29 -8.24 2.71
CA GLU A 114 -17.45 -9.59 2.15
C GLU A 114 -16.17 -10.42 2.21
N ILE A 115 -15.03 -9.84 2.61
CA ILE A 115 -13.77 -10.57 2.73
C ILE A 115 -13.80 -11.37 4.02
N ASN A 116 -13.91 -12.69 3.88
CA ASN A 116 -13.93 -13.62 5.01
C ASN A 116 -12.64 -14.43 5.12
N PHE A 117 -11.74 -14.33 4.16
CA PHE A 117 -10.44 -15.01 4.17
C PHE A 117 -9.43 -14.29 3.28
N LEU A 118 -8.15 -14.52 3.60
CA LEU A 118 -7.01 -14.15 2.76
C LEU A 118 -6.21 -15.40 2.40
N PHE A 119 -5.56 -15.38 1.24
CA PHE A 119 -4.57 -16.39 0.89
C PHE A 119 -3.21 -15.97 1.43
N LYS A 120 -2.48 -16.89 2.02
CA LYS A 120 -1.11 -16.72 2.46
C LYS A 120 -0.27 -17.98 2.19
N VAL A 121 1.04 -17.87 2.30
CA VAL A 121 1.92 -19.03 2.32
C VAL A 121 1.77 -19.74 3.67
N GLN A 122 1.73 -21.09 3.65
CA GLN A 122 1.74 -21.89 4.87
C GLN A 122 2.97 -21.56 5.72
N ASP A 123 2.81 -21.39 7.03
CA ASP A 123 3.88 -20.95 7.93
C ASP A 123 5.10 -21.89 7.88
N ASN A 124 4.87 -23.21 7.81
CA ASN A 124 5.93 -24.22 7.69
C ASN A 124 6.61 -24.26 6.30
N LYS A 125 6.14 -23.47 5.33
CA LYS A 125 6.70 -23.36 3.97
C LYS A 125 7.36 -22.00 3.70
N LEU A 126 7.24 -21.05 4.62
CA LEU A 126 7.80 -19.70 4.45
C LEU A 126 9.31 -19.71 4.19
N ASN A 127 10.05 -20.64 4.80
CA ASN A 127 11.50 -20.77 4.61
C ASN A 127 11.93 -21.20 3.21
N LEU A 128 10.99 -21.69 2.37
CA LEU A 128 11.25 -22.05 0.98
C LEU A 128 11.25 -20.83 0.05
N TYR A 129 10.85 -19.66 0.57
CA TYR A 129 10.67 -18.44 -0.21
C TYR A 129 11.53 -17.30 0.32
N GLY A 130 11.81 -16.33 -0.56
CA GLY A 130 12.51 -15.10 -0.17
C GLY A 130 11.71 -14.25 0.83
N GLU A 131 12.41 -13.37 1.53
CA GLU A 131 11.80 -12.54 2.60
C GLU A 131 10.58 -11.75 2.12
N HIS A 132 10.62 -11.22 0.89
CA HIS A 132 9.50 -10.46 0.30
C HIS A 132 8.20 -11.27 0.17
N ILE A 133 8.29 -12.61 0.07
CA ILE A 133 7.10 -13.48 -0.02
C ILE A 133 6.45 -13.71 1.34
N LYS A 134 7.23 -13.62 2.42
CA LYS A 134 6.74 -13.89 3.78
C LYS A 134 5.68 -12.90 4.26
N GLY A 135 5.70 -11.68 3.71
CA GLY A 135 4.70 -10.65 4.02
C GLY A 135 3.48 -10.64 3.09
N ILE A 136 3.54 -11.35 1.96
CA ILE A 136 2.46 -11.29 0.96
C ILE A 136 1.23 -12.06 1.43
N THR A 137 0.12 -11.35 1.58
CA THR A 137 -1.21 -11.92 1.81
C THR A 137 -2.20 -11.22 0.90
N SER A 138 -3.11 -11.95 0.26
CA SER A 138 -4.07 -11.35 -0.67
C SER A 138 -5.36 -12.15 -0.72
N PHE A 139 -6.49 -11.49 -0.97
CA PHE A 139 -7.73 -12.21 -1.30
C PHE A 139 -7.74 -12.77 -2.72
N ASN A 140 -6.73 -12.45 -3.53
CA ASN A 140 -6.57 -13.00 -4.87
C ASN A 140 -5.42 -14.00 -4.92
N ILE A 141 -5.74 -15.31 -4.97
CA ILE A 141 -4.74 -16.37 -5.07
C ILE A 141 -3.76 -16.16 -6.24
N LYS A 142 -4.23 -15.55 -7.35
CA LYS A 142 -3.39 -15.28 -8.52
C LYS A 142 -2.24 -14.32 -8.19
N HIS A 143 -2.40 -13.48 -7.17
CA HIS A 143 -1.35 -12.59 -6.71
C HIS A 143 -0.15 -13.41 -6.18
N LEU A 144 -0.39 -14.34 -5.27
CA LEU A 144 0.67 -15.21 -4.75
C LEU A 144 1.31 -16.07 -5.84
N LEU A 145 0.50 -16.62 -6.77
CA LEU A 145 1.00 -17.41 -7.88
C LEU A 145 1.92 -16.60 -8.80
N LYS A 146 1.63 -15.32 -9.06
CA LYS A 146 2.49 -14.41 -9.84
C LYS A 146 3.85 -14.19 -9.18
N HIS A 147 3.91 -14.21 -7.85
CA HIS A 147 5.14 -14.12 -7.08
C HIS A 147 5.90 -15.46 -6.98
N GLY A 148 5.46 -16.49 -7.71
CA GLY A 148 6.13 -17.78 -7.78
C GLY A 148 5.83 -18.72 -6.60
N VAL A 149 4.79 -18.44 -5.82
CA VAL A 149 4.36 -19.32 -4.74
C VAL A 149 3.65 -20.55 -5.33
N SER A 150 4.09 -21.76 -4.94
CA SER A 150 3.42 -23.00 -5.33
C SER A 150 1.99 -23.06 -4.78
N LYS A 151 1.03 -23.46 -5.63
CA LYS A 151 -0.37 -23.58 -5.22
C LYS A 151 -0.57 -24.50 -4.01
N SER A 152 0.24 -25.56 -3.89
CA SER A 152 0.20 -26.49 -2.76
C SER A 152 0.71 -25.89 -1.44
N HIS A 153 1.39 -24.75 -1.49
CA HIS A 153 1.91 -24.04 -0.33
C HIS A 153 1.02 -22.87 0.10
N ILE A 154 -0.10 -22.65 -0.60
CA ILE A 154 -1.05 -21.58 -0.29
C ILE A 154 -2.17 -22.13 0.57
N VAL A 155 -2.50 -21.40 1.63
CA VAL A 155 -3.65 -21.68 2.50
C VAL A 155 -4.57 -20.46 2.57
N LYS A 156 -5.81 -20.71 2.99
CA LYS A 156 -6.75 -19.66 3.38
C LYS A 156 -6.64 -19.42 4.88
N GLU A 157 -6.59 -18.16 5.26
CA GLU A 157 -6.75 -17.73 6.65
C GLU A 157 -8.06 -16.93 6.76
N GLU A 158 -8.92 -17.34 7.67
CA GLU A 158 -10.16 -16.61 7.97
C GLU A 158 -9.83 -15.26 8.61
N VAL A 159 -10.47 -14.20 8.11
CA VAL A 159 -10.31 -12.85 8.62
C VAL A 159 -11.67 -12.17 8.75
N SER A 160 -11.80 -11.31 9.74
CA SER A 160 -12.93 -10.38 9.82
C SER A 160 -12.68 -9.20 8.88
N SER A 161 -13.72 -8.63 8.31
CA SER A 161 -13.61 -7.43 7.49
C SER A 161 -14.53 -6.30 7.97
N ILE A 162 -14.12 -5.06 7.69
CA ILE A 162 -14.93 -3.86 7.90
C ILE A 162 -14.76 -2.91 6.72
N SER A 163 -15.77 -2.07 6.47
CA SER A 163 -15.64 -1.00 5.47
C SER A 163 -14.80 0.15 6.00
N ILE A 164 -14.25 0.95 5.08
CA ILE A 164 -13.54 2.18 5.47
C ILE A 164 -14.46 3.13 6.23
N LYS A 165 -15.72 3.21 5.85
CA LYS A 165 -16.75 4.00 6.55
C LYS A 165 -16.92 3.55 7.99
N THR A 166 -17.01 2.24 8.22
CA THR A 166 -17.11 1.67 9.57
C THR A 166 -15.85 1.97 10.40
N LEU A 167 -14.67 1.84 9.79
CA LEU A 167 -13.40 2.20 10.45
C LEU A 167 -13.41 3.65 10.91
N LEU A 168 -13.72 4.59 10.00
CA LEU A 168 -13.72 6.02 10.29
C LEU A 168 -14.71 6.39 11.39
N SER A 169 -15.93 5.83 11.35
CA SER A 169 -16.97 6.11 12.36
C SER A 169 -16.63 5.52 13.73
N LYS A 170 -16.11 4.28 13.77
CA LYS A 170 -15.76 3.58 15.02
C LYS A 170 -14.72 4.33 15.85
N TYR A 171 -13.76 4.96 15.20
CA TYR A 171 -12.67 5.66 15.88
C TYR A 171 -12.86 7.17 15.98
N SER A 172 -14.03 7.69 15.55
CA SER A 172 -14.45 9.09 15.68
C SER A 172 -13.33 10.08 15.33
N LEU A 173 -12.69 9.86 14.18
CA LEU A 173 -11.60 10.71 13.73
C LEU A 173 -12.11 12.13 13.48
N THR A 174 -11.42 13.11 14.02
CA THR A 174 -11.67 14.53 13.78
C THR A 174 -10.81 15.10 12.66
N ASN A 175 -9.66 14.47 12.41
CA ASN A 175 -8.72 14.82 11.36
C ASN A 175 -8.01 13.57 10.85
N LEU A 176 -7.60 13.59 9.59
CA LEU A 176 -6.74 12.58 8.96
C LEU A 176 -5.78 13.28 8.01
N ASP A 177 -4.48 13.21 8.29
CA ASP A 177 -3.44 13.88 7.49
C ASP A 177 -2.80 12.92 6.48
N LEU A 178 -2.70 11.64 6.82
CA LEU A 178 -2.08 10.62 5.96
C LEU A 178 -2.89 9.31 5.98
N LEU A 179 -3.25 8.84 4.79
CA LEU A 179 -3.77 7.50 4.54
C LEU A 179 -2.74 6.73 3.70
N MET A 180 -2.18 5.68 4.25
CA MET A 180 -1.31 4.75 3.53
C MET A 180 -2.00 3.41 3.36
N ILE A 181 -2.00 2.91 2.12
CA ILE A 181 -2.68 1.66 1.74
C ILE A 181 -1.63 0.75 1.11
N ASP A 182 -1.51 -0.45 1.66
CA ASP A 182 -0.73 -1.57 1.14
C ASP A 182 -1.52 -2.86 1.37
N ALA A 183 -2.49 -3.10 0.49
CA ALA A 183 -3.48 -4.17 0.63
C ALA A 183 -3.31 -5.27 -0.43
N GLU A 184 -2.09 -5.43 -0.96
CA GLU A 184 -1.67 -6.53 -1.81
C GLU A 184 -2.67 -6.82 -2.95
N SER A 185 -2.87 -5.82 -3.81
CA SER A 185 -3.76 -5.78 -4.97
C SER A 185 -5.20 -5.26 -4.75
N TYR A 186 -5.57 -4.83 -3.53
CA TYR A 186 -6.90 -4.25 -3.26
C TYR A 186 -6.85 -2.73 -2.96
N ASP A 187 -5.69 -2.15 -3.14
CA ASP A 187 -5.40 -0.74 -2.85
C ASP A 187 -6.33 0.20 -3.60
N GLY A 188 -6.58 -0.10 -4.88
CA GLY A 188 -7.44 0.72 -5.73
C GLY A 188 -8.89 0.76 -5.25
N GLU A 189 -9.44 -0.38 -4.87
CA GLU A 189 -10.79 -0.53 -4.35
C GLU A 189 -10.96 0.23 -3.03
N ILE A 190 -9.99 0.11 -2.12
CA ILE A 190 -9.97 0.83 -0.84
C ILE A 190 -9.87 2.34 -1.07
N ALA A 191 -8.97 2.78 -1.96
CA ALA A 191 -8.80 4.20 -2.27
C ALA A 191 -10.06 4.81 -2.90
N ILE A 192 -10.73 4.09 -3.81
CA ILE A 192 -12.01 4.51 -4.41
C ILE A 192 -13.09 4.61 -3.33
N ASP A 193 -13.22 3.58 -2.47
CA ASP A 193 -14.19 3.58 -1.38
C ASP A 193 -13.97 4.75 -0.42
N PHE A 194 -12.72 4.98 -0.01
CA PHE A 194 -12.36 6.12 0.83
C PHE A 194 -12.73 7.46 0.18
N LEU A 195 -12.31 7.69 -1.06
CA LEU A 195 -12.59 8.94 -1.77
C LEU A 195 -14.08 9.17 -2.02
N THR A 196 -14.87 8.11 -2.13
CA THR A 196 -16.32 8.19 -2.34
C THR A 196 -17.08 8.45 -1.05
N ASN A 197 -16.70 7.79 0.04
CA ASN A 197 -17.49 7.71 1.28
C ASN A 197 -16.89 8.52 2.44
N SER A 198 -15.77 9.24 2.23
CA SER A 198 -15.15 10.08 3.24
C SER A 198 -15.16 11.56 2.85
N SER A 199 -15.32 12.43 3.84
CA SER A 199 -15.10 13.88 3.71
C SER A 199 -13.66 14.29 3.99
N PHE A 200 -12.83 13.41 4.54
CA PHE A 200 -11.42 13.69 4.79
C PHE A 200 -10.63 13.84 3.50
N ARG A 201 -9.63 14.70 3.54
CA ARG A 201 -8.75 14.98 2.40
C ARG A 201 -7.27 14.84 2.82
N PRO A 202 -6.85 13.63 3.21
CA PRO A 202 -5.46 13.40 3.59
C PRO A 202 -4.54 13.37 2.38
N ILE A 203 -3.23 13.35 2.63
CA ILE A 203 -2.27 12.77 1.71
C ILE A 203 -2.61 11.27 1.60
N ILE A 204 -2.74 10.75 0.38
CA ILE A 204 -3.02 9.33 0.15
C ILE A 204 -1.82 8.71 -0.56
N ILE A 205 -1.32 7.60 -0.02
CA ILE A 205 -0.24 6.82 -0.62
C ILE A 205 -0.74 5.39 -0.80
N PHE A 206 -0.60 4.84 -2.01
CA PHE A 206 -1.00 3.47 -2.30
C PHE A 206 -0.12 2.84 -3.37
N GLU A 207 0.02 1.50 -3.35
CA GLU A 207 0.71 0.76 -4.38
C GLU A 207 -0.20 0.59 -5.61
N PHE A 208 0.32 0.88 -6.82
CA PHE A 208 -0.50 0.84 -8.04
C PHE A 208 -0.18 -0.33 -8.97
N ILE A 209 0.96 -1.00 -8.79
CA ILE A 209 1.45 -2.01 -9.76
C ILE A 209 0.58 -3.27 -9.83
N HIS A 210 -0.22 -3.51 -8.82
CA HIS A 210 -1.13 -4.65 -8.73
C HIS A 210 -2.59 -4.31 -8.98
N ILE A 211 -2.93 -3.03 -9.15
CA ILE A 211 -4.28 -2.56 -9.46
C ILE A 211 -4.63 -2.90 -10.93
N SER A 212 -5.85 -3.38 -11.17
CA SER A 212 -6.33 -3.59 -12.54
C SER A 212 -6.43 -2.27 -13.31
N HIS A 213 -6.20 -2.29 -14.63
CA HIS A 213 -6.28 -1.06 -15.44
C HIS A 213 -7.62 -0.34 -15.27
N ASN A 214 -8.73 -1.07 -15.29
CA ASN A 214 -10.07 -0.49 -15.16
C ASN A 214 -10.30 0.17 -13.78
N THR A 215 -9.82 -0.46 -12.70
CA THR A 215 -9.87 0.11 -11.34
C THR A 215 -8.98 1.34 -11.25
N PHE A 216 -7.78 1.28 -11.84
CA PHE A 216 -6.84 2.39 -11.82
C PHE A 216 -7.38 3.60 -12.60
N GLU A 217 -7.98 3.40 -13.78
CA GLU A 217 -8.62 4.46 -14.55
C GLU A 217 -9.75 5.13 -13.77
N LYS A 218 -10.62 4.34 -13.13
CA LYS A 218 -11.68 4.88 -12.25
C LYS A 218 -11.10 5.70 -11.10
N LEU A 219 -10.04 5.22 -10.48
CA LEU A 219 -9.38 5.90 -9.38
C LEU A 219 -8.78 7.23 -9.81
N ILE A 220 -8.08 7.28 -10.95
CA ILE A 220 -7.50 8.50 -11.51
C ILE A 220 -8.60 9.54 -11.83
N ASN A 221 -9.70 9.11 -12.45
CA ASN A 221 -10.84 9.98 -12.72
C ASN A 221 -11.44 10.54 -11.43
N LEU A 222 -11.56 9.71 -10.39
CA LEU A 222 -12.07 10.13 -9.09
C LEU A 222 -11.13 11.11 -8.39
N LEU A 223 -9.82 10.89 -8.41
CA LEU A 223 -8.81 11.81 -7.87
C LEU A 223 -8.88 13.17 -8.53
N ASN A 224 -9.01 13.22 -9.87
CA ASN A 224 -9.19 14.46 -10.61
C ASN A 224 -10.48 15.20 -10.20
N ASN A 225 -11.61 14.49 -10.12
CA ASN A 225 -12.90 15.05 -9.74
C ASN A 225 -12.91 15.54 -8.28
N LYS A 226 -12.13 14.91 -7.42
CA LYS A 226 -11.95 15.29 -6.01
C LYS A 226 -10.84 16.32 -5.80
N ASN A 227 -10.26 16.90 -6.87
CA ASN A 227 -9.21 17.90 -6.80
C ASN A 227 -7.95 17.43 -6.03
N PHE A 228 -7.42 16.26 -6.40
CA PHE A 228 -6.10 15.82 -5.98
C PHE A 228 -5.08 16.03 -7.10
N ASN A 229 -3.86 16.44 -6.73
CA ASN A 229 -2.66 16.25 -7.52
C ASN A 229 -2.05 14.90 -7.17
N TYR A 230 -1.44 14.22 -8.13
CA TYR A 230 -0.80 12.93 -7.87
C TYR A 230 0.44 12.75 -8.73
N PHE A 231 1.38 11.98 -8.22
CA PHE A 231 2.61 11.62 -8.93
C PHE A 231 3.08 10.22 -8.55
N LYS A 232 3.79 9.61 -9.46
CA LYS A 232 4.35 8.26 -9.27
C LYS A 232 5.68 8.34 -8.53
N MET A 233 5.84 7.49 -7.51
CA MET A 233 7.09 7.25 -6.82
C MET A 233 7.37 5.74 -6.76
N LYS A 234 8.22 5.21 -7.66
CA LYS A 234 8.46 3.77 -7.83
C LYS A 234 7.16 3.00 -8.06
N GLU A 235 6.75 2.17 -7.12
CA GLU A 235 5.56 1.34 -7.14
C GLU A 235 4.34 2.01 -6.51
N ASN A 236 4.55 3.19 -5.89
CA ASN A 236 3.51 3.95 -5.22
C ASN A 236 3.02 5.15 -6.03
N ILE A 237 1.77 5.52 -5.79
CA ILE A 237 1.21 6.83 -6.16
C ILE A 237 1.04 7.63 -4.87
N ILE A 238 1.47 8.88 -4.91
CA ILE A 238 1.29 9.85 -3.83
C ILE A 238 0.30 10.89 -4.31
N CYS A 239 -0.80 11.03 -3.59
CA CYS A 239 -1.88 11.96 -3.91
C CYS A 239 -1.92 13.07 -2.85
N LEU A 240 -1.91 14.31 -3.32
CA LEU A 240 -1.96 15.52 -2.49
C LEU A 240 -3.25 16.28 -2.81
N PRO A 241 -4.06 16.66 -1.81
CA PRO A 241 -5.14 17.61 -2.05
C PRO A 241 -4.60 18.87 -2.74
N LYS A 242 -5.34 19.45 -3.71
CA LYS A 242 -4.87 20.66 -4.41
C LYS A 242 -4.70 21.87 -3.47
N GLU A 243 -5.46 21.90 -2.40
CA GLU A 243 -5.34 22.90 -1.33
C GLU A 243 -4.09 22.70 -0.44
N PHE A 244 -3.35 21.63 -0.64
CA PHE A 244 -2.11 21.39 0.10
C PHE A 244 -1.04 22.43 -0.31
N VAL A 245 -0.84 23.43 0.53
CA VAL A 245 -0.06 24.64 0.22
C VAL A 245 1.44 24.43 0.43
N ASP A 246 1.81 23.47 1.27
CA ASP A 246 3.19 23.25 1.73
C ASP A 246 4.01 22.28 0.85
N ILE A 247 3.71 22.27 -0.44
CA ILE A 247 4.39 21.36 -1.40
C ILE A 247 5.91 21.45 -1.32
N LYS A 248 6.46 22.66 -1.07
CA LYS A 248 7.91 22.88 -0.91
C LYS A 248 8.50 22.22 0.34
N LYS A 249 7.67 21.86 1.32
CA LYS A 249 8.10 21.17 2.53
C LYS A 249 8.14 19.65 2.37
N ILE A 250 7.60 19.12 1.26
CA ILE A 250 7.60 17.70 0.95
C ILE A 250 8.89 17.32 0.19
N PHE A 251 9.37 18.18 -0.66
CA PHE A 251 10.53 18.03 -1.52
C PHE A 251 11.67 18.93 -1.02
#